data_e6c27dcae69159b11ea2ca52b0ce5918
#
_entry.id   e6c27dcae69159b11ea2ca52b0ce5918
#
_cell.length_a   1.000
_cell.length_b   1.000
_cell.length_c   1.000
_cell.angle_alpha   90.00
_cell.angle_beta   90.00
_cell.angle_gamma   90.00
#
_symmetry.space_group_name_H-M   'P 1'
#
loop_
_entity.id
_entity.type
_entity.pdbx_description
1 polymer ?
#
loop_
_entity_poly.entity_id
_entity_poly.type
_entity_poly.pdbx_seq_one_letter_code
_entity_poly.pdbx_strand_id
1 'polypeptide(L)'
;MSECTHNCSTCGESCAERTAPQDLQVPVNGLSHVGKVIAVVSGKGGVGKSLVTSSLAVAMRRMGKKVAVLDADITGPSIPAAFGIHTRAEGSELGIYPAETRTGIEIMSLNLLTEHETDPVVWRGPVIAGAVKQFWTDVIWGDVDYLFVDMPPGTGDVPLTVFQSLPVDGIVVVTSPQDLVSMIVTKAVKMAEMMHIPVLGLVENYSYFQCPDCGKRHAIFGESRIEQVAKELGLKVLAQLPIDPAVAAACDSGRIEELEHNYLTQVAQALAEQEG
;
A
#
# COMPACT_ATOMS: atom_id res chain seq x y z
N MET A 1 -14.19 44.36 17.04
CA MET A 1 -13.83 43.02 16.53
C MET A 1 -14.92 42.66 15.53
N SER A 2 -14.63 42.72 14.22
CA SER A 2 -15.59 42.33 13.19
C SER A 2 -15.76 40.81 13.23
N GLU A 3 -16.98 40.34 13.36
CA GLU A 3 -17.30 38.91 13.31
C GLU A 3 -16.88 38.36 11.96
N CYS A 4 -16.02 37.32 11.98
CA CYS A 4 -15.60 36.61 10.79
C CYS A 4 -16.79 35.90 10.15
N THR A 5 -17.15 36.26 8.94
CA THR A 5 -18.28 35.64 8.20
C THR A 5 -17.93 34.28 7.57
N HIS A 6 -16.72 33.74 7.80
CA HIS A 6 -16.19 32.50 7.26
C HIS A 6 -16.24 32.37 5.72
N ASN A 7 -16.50 33.48 5.00
CA ASN A 7 -16.44 33.48 3.54
C ASN A 7 -15.06 33.92 3.05
N CYS A 8 -14.14 32.97 2.98
CA CYS A 8 -12.72 33.21 2.63
C CYS A 8 -12.49 33.62 1.17
N SER A 9 -13.46 33.48 0.27
CA SER A 9 -13.29 33.83 -1.15
C SER A 9 -13.34 35.33 -1.41
N THR A 10 -13.93 36.12 -0.50
CA THR A 10 -14.12 37.57 -0.61
C THR A 10 -13.43 38.38 0.49
N CYS A 11 -12.78 37.73 1.46
CA CYS A 11 -12.14 38.36 2.60
C CYS A 11 -10.71 38.81 2.25
N GLY A 12 -10.40 40.10 2.38
CA GLY A 12 -9.06 40.68 2.17
C GLY A 12 -8.14 40.66 3.40
N GLU A 13 -8.58 40.10 4.53
CA GLU A 13 -7.84 40.06 5.80
C GLU A 13 -6.84 38.92 5.82
N SER A 14 -5.66 39.13 6.41
CA SER A 14 -4.67 38.04 6.70
C SER A 14 -5.11 37.30 7.96
N CYS A 15 -5.79 36.16 7.80
CA CYS A 15 -6.25 35.34 8.91
C CYS A 15 -5.27 34.19 9.18
N ALA A 16 -4.84 34.02 10.44
CA ALA A 16 -3.94 32.94 10.85
C ALA A 16 -4.57 31.54 10.62
N GLU A 17 -5.90 31.42 10.69
CA GLU A 17 -6.62 30.18 10.40
C GLU A 17 -6.60 29.80 8.89
N ARG A 18 -6.27 30.73 8.00
CA ARG A 18 -6.20 30.52 6.55
C ARG A 18 -4.90 29.83 6.13
N THR A 19 -3.88 29.86 6.97
CA THR A 19 -2.52 29.37 6.70
C THR A 19 -2.17 28.11 7.48
N ALA A 20 -2.97 27.69 8.47
CA ALA A 20 -2.77 26.43 9.16
C ALA A 20 -3.25 25.28 8.25
N PRO A 21 -2.39 24.30 7.90
CA PRO A 21 -2.84 23.08 7.26
C PRO A 21 -3.90 22.45 8.16
N GLN A 22 -5.10 22.21 7.64
CA GLN A 22 -6.09 21.42 8.37
C GLN A 22 -5.53 20.01 8.51
N ASP A 23 -5.35 19.54 9.73
CA ASP A 23 -5.07 18.14 10.00
C ASP A 23 -6.34 17.35 9.67
N LEU A 24 -6.30 16.63 8.54
CA LEU A 24 -7.39 15.80 8.03
C LEU A 24 -7.27 14.35 8.51
N GLN A 25 -6.22 14.04 9.31
CA GLN A 25 -6.03 12.71 9.86
C GLN A 25 -7.20 12.33 10.77
N VAL A 26 -7.61 11.08 10.67
CA VAL A 26 -8.66 10.54 11.52
C VAL A 26 -8.06 9.51 12.49
N PRO A 27 -8.58 9.43 13.72
CA PRO A 27 -8.09 8.45 14.69
C PRO A 27 -8.40 7.04 14.18
N VAL A 28 -7.51 6.10 14.50
CA VAL A 28 -7.79 4.67 14.37
C VAL A 28 -8.89 4.26 15.34
N ASN A 29 -9.53 3.12 15.10
CA ASN A 29 -10.50 2.53 16.03
C ASN A 29 -9.94 2.49 17.46
N GLY A 30 -10.73 2.89 18.44
CA GLY A 30 -10.29 3.03 19.84
C GLY A 30 -9.83 1.73 20.51
N LEU A 31 -10.08 0.56 19.89
CA LEU A 31 -9.60 -0.75 20.32
C LEU A 31 -8.35 -1.20 19.54
N SER A 32 -7.74 -0.29 18.78
CA SER A 32 -6.60 -0.58 17.90
C SER A 32 -5.40 0.27 18.27
N HIS A 33 -4.21 -0.34 18.15
CA HIS A 33 -2.93 0.33 18.19
C HIS A 33 -2.11 -0.13 16.99
N VAL A 34 -1.72 0.81 16.12
CA VAL A 34 -0.92 0.53 14.92
C VAL A 34 0.42 1.25 15.06
N GLY A 35 1.50 0.49 15.05
CA GLY A 35 2.85 1.02 15.25
C GLY A 35 3.36 1.81 14.05
N LYS A 36 3.30 1.21 12.84
CA LYS A 36 3.75 1.81 11.59
C LYS A 36 2.75 1.57 10.46
N VAL A 37 2.47 2.62 9.69
CA VAL A 37 1.63 2.55 8.49
C VAL A 37 2.50 2.77 7.25
N ILE A 38 2.64 1.75 6.41
CA ILE A 38 3.45 1.82 5.18
C ILE A 38 2.54 1.64 3.96
N ALA A 39 2.45 2.67 3.13
CA ALA A 39 1.70 2.59 1.89
C ALA A 39 2.55 2.05 0.75
N VAL A 40 2.00 1.10 0.00
CA VAL A 40 2.62 0.57 -1.22
C VAL A 40 1.90 1.17 -2.41
N VAL A 41 2.63 1.92 -3.22
CA VAL A 41 2.08 2.72 -4.32
C VAL A 41 2.67 2.30 -5.66
N SER A 42 1.91 2.52 -6.73
CA SER A 42 2.40 2.37 -8.10
C SER A 42 1.79 3.42 -9.00
N GLY A 43 2.53 3.89 -9.97
CA GLY A 43 2.01 4.89 -10.91
C GLY A 43 1.16 4.31 -12.04
N LYS A 44 1.12 2.98 -12.21
CA LYS A 44 0.24 2.27 -13.16
C LYS A 44 -0.19 0.92 -12.61
N GLY A 45 -1.28 0.39 -13.14
CA GLY A 45 -1.74 -0.98 -12.84
C GLY A 45 -0.85 -2.06 -13.46
N GLY A 46 -0.90 -3.27 -12.90
CA GLY A 46 -0.23 -4.45 -13.46
C GLY A 46 1.28 -4.56 -13.19
N VAL A 47 1.85 -3.72 -12.33
CA VAL A 47 3.27 -3.81 -11.94
C VAL A 47 3.54 -4.79 -10.78
N GLY A 48 2.49 -5.42 -10.26
CA GLY A 48 2.62 -6.36 -9.12
C GLY A 48 2.69 -5.66 -7.76
N LYS A 49 2.07 -4.51 -7.61
CA LYS A 49 1.98 -3.76 -6.34
C LYS A 49 1.46 -4.65 -5.20
N SER A 50 0.31 -5.29 -5.38
CA SER A 50 -0.32 -6.14 -4.37
C SER A 50 0.52 -7.39 -4.03
N LEU A 51 1.28 -7.92 -5.01
CA LEU A 51 2.28 -8.96 -4.77
C LEU A 51 3.39 -8.46 -3.82
N VAL A 52 3.90 -7.26 -4.07
CA VAL A 52 4.92 -6.64 -3.21
C VAL A 52 4.36 -6.38 -1.81
N THR A 53 3.14 -5.85 -1.70
CA THR A 53 2.44 -5.63 -0.42
C THR A 53 2.31 -6.94 0.36
N SER A 54 1.77 -7.99 -0.26
CA SER A 54 1.59 -9.31 0.35
C SER A 54 2.93 -9.93 0.77
N SER A 55 3.96 -9.83 -0.10
CA SER A 55 5.28 -10.37 0.20
C SER A 55 5.98 -9.64 1.34
N LEU A 56 5.83 -8.32 1.46
CA LEU A 56 6.33 -7.55 2.61
C LEU A 56 5.61 -7.98 3.91
N ALA A 57 4.29 -8.12 3.86
CA ALA A 57 3.50 -8.57 5.01
C ALA A 57 3.94 -9.96 5.49
N VAL A 58 4.12 -10.92 4.56
CA VAL A 58 4.61 -12.26 4.88
C VAL A 58 6.02 -12.22 5.45
N ALA A 59 6.92 -11.40 4.89
CA ALA A 59 8.30 -11.26 5.38
C ALA A 59 8.34 -10.70 6.81
N MET A 60 7.57 -9.65 7.11
CA MET A 60 7.45 -9.09 8.46
C MET A 60 6.85 -10.11 9.44
N ARG A 61 5.81 -10.85 9.03
CA ARG A 61 5.19 -11.88 9.86
C ARG A 61 6.17 -12.99 10.23
N ARG A 62 7.01 -13.42 9.28
CA ARG A 62 8.07 -14.42 9.50
C ARG A 62 9.16 -13.94 10.48
N MET A 63 9.33 -12.63 10.63
CA MET A 63 10.20 -12.01 11.65
C MET A 63 9.54 -11.91 13.03
N GLY A 64 8.30 -12.41 13.18
CA GLY A 64 7.55 -12.39 14.44
C GLY A 64 6.78 -11.10 14.69
N LYS A 65 6.71 -10.19 13.73
CA LYS A 65 5.91 -8.95 13.85
C LYS A 65 4.42 -9.25 13.71
N LYS A 66 3.59 -8.47 14.38
CA LYS A 66 2.13 -8.45 14.15
C LYS A 66 1.85 -7.56 12.96
N VAL A 67 1.18 -8.09 11.96
CA VAL A 67 1.04 -7.45 10.65
C VAL A 67 -0.41 -7.40 10.20
N ALA A 68 -0.81 -6.26 9.65
CA ALA A 68 -2.09 -6.10 8.97
C ALA A 68 -1.89 -5.58 7.54
N VAL A 69 -2.87 -5.85 6.68
CA VAL A 69 -2.95 -5.33 5.31
C VAL A 69 -4.32 -4.71 5.08
N LEU A 70 -4.32 -3.43 4.75
CA LEU A 70 -5.49 -2.70 4.27
C LEU A 70 -5.44 -2.65 2.73
N ASP A 71 -6.33 -3.38 2.07
CA ASP A 71 -6.49 -3.35 0.62
C ASP A 71 -7.38 -2.17 0.23
N ALA A 72 -6.76 -1.10 -0.25
CA ALA A 72 -7.41 0.10 -0.74
C ALA A 72 -7.61 0.09 -2.27
N ASP A 73 -7.17 -0.96 -2.99
CA ASP A 73 -7.38 -1.14 -4.43
C ASP A 73 -8.73 -1.80 -4.71
N ILE A 74 -9.79 -1.04 -4.49
CA ILE A 74 -11.19 -1.51 -4.61
C ILE A 74 -11.54 -1.97 -6.03
N THR A 75 -10.83 -1.48 -7.03
CA THR A 75 -11.11 -1.80 -8.44
C THR A 75 -10.55 -3.14 -8.89
N GLY A 76 -9.57 -3.67 -8.19
CA GLY A 76 -8.93 -4.95 -8.48
C GLY A 76 -8.38 -5.61 -7.21
N PRO A 77 -9.24 -5.84 -6.21
CA PRO A 77 -8.79 -6.34 -4.92
C PRO A 77 -8.22 -7.74 -5.07
N SER A 78 -6.93 -7.88 -4.85
CA SER A 78 -6.19 -9.13 -5.05
C SER A 78 -5.57 -9.67 -3.76
N ILE A 79 -5.56 -8.88 -2.69
CA ILE A 79 -4.95 -9.26 -1.42
C ILE A 79 -5.63 -10.50 -0.80
N PRO A 80 -6.96 -10.53 -0.57
CA PRO A 80 -7.60 -11.71 0.02
C PRO A 80 -7.36 -12.98 -0.79
N ALA A 81 -7.44 -12.90 -2.12
CA ALA A 81 -7.22 -14.03 -3.02
C ALA A 81 -5.80 -14.59 -2.89
N ALA A 82 -4.75 -13.76 -2.82
CA ALA A 82 -3.36 -14.19 -2.67
C ALA A 82 -3.11 -14.96 -1.37
N PHE A 83 -3.89 -14.68 -0.32
CA PHE A 83 -3.84 -15.36 0.96
C PHE A 83 -4.86 -16.50 1.11
N GLY A 84 -5.71 -16.73 0.11
CA GLY A 84 -6.75 -17.76 0.13
C GLY A 84 -7.87 -17.45 1.13
N ILE A 85 -8.17 -16.18 1.35
CA ILE A 85 -9.25 -15.72 2.21
C ILE A 85 -10.50 -15.53 1.36
N HIS A 86 -11.55 -16.31 1.70
CA HIS A 86 -12.87 -16.29 1.04
C HIS A 86 -14.00 -16.02 2.04
N THR A 87 -13.66 -15.90 3.33
CA THR A 87 -14.62 -15.61 4.39
C THR A 87 -14.86 -14.11 4.51
N ARG A 88 -16.11 -13.75 4.78
CA ARG A 88 -16.49 -12.34 5.01
C ARG A 88 -15.91 -11.83 6.33
N ALA A 89 -15.63 -10.54 6.37
CA ALA A 89 -15.32 -9.85 7.60
C ALA A 89 -16.57 -9.80 8.50
N GLU A 90 -16.38 -10.00 9.79
CA GLU A 90 -17.48 -10.03 10.77
C GLU A 90 -17.66 -8.66 11.41
N GLY A 91 -18.91 -8.15 11.38
CA GLY A 91 -19.27 -6.92 12.05
C GLY A 91 -19.77 -7.16 13.48
N SER A 92 -19.50 -6.22 14.37
CA SER A 92 -20.01 -6.16 15.74
C SER A 92 -20.48 -4.75 16.09
N GLU A 93 -21.08 -4.57 17.28
CA GLU A 93 -21.41 -3.24 17.79
C GLU A 93 -20.17 -2.35 18.04
N LEU A 94 -18.99 -2.95 18.19
CA LEU A 94 -17.74 -2.26 18.48
C LEU A 94 -16.93 -1.91 17.20
N GLY A 95 -17.25 -2.55 16.08
CA GLY A 95 -16.57 -2.36 14.82
C GLY A 95 -16.54 -3.63 13.96
N ILE A 96 -15.68 -3.64 12.95
CA ILE A 96 -15.52 -4.73 12.00
C ILE A 96 -14.21 -5.47 12.35
N TYR A 97 -14.27 -6.80 12.46
CA TYR A 97 -13.08 -7.61 12.61
C TYR A 97 -12.47 -7.93 11.25
N PRO A 98 -11.16 -7.71 11.05
CA PRO A 98 -10.48 -8.11 9.82
C PRO A 98 -10.46 -9.63 9.70
N ALA A 99 -10.30 -10.13 8.48
CA ALA A 99 -10.06 -11.55 8.26
C ALA A 99 -8.61 -11.88 8.61
N GLU A 100 -8.38 -13.05 9.24
CA GLU A 100 -7.05 -13.49 9.64
C GLU A 100 -6.55 -14.59 8.70
N THR A 101 -5.30 -14.50 8.26
CA THR A 101 -4.64 -15.53 7.44
C THR A 101 -4.16 -16.69 8.30
N ARG A 102 -3.67 -17.76 7.65
CA ARG A 102 -3.14 -18.95 8.34
C ARG A 102 -1.98 -18.64 9.27
N THR A 103 -1.18 -17.63 9.00
CA THR A 103 -0.05 -17.24 9.85
C THR A 103 -0.37 -16.08 10.79
N GLY A 104 -1.60 -15.56 10.77
CA GLY A 104 -2.05 -14.49 11.66
C GLY A 104 -1.73 -13.09 11.11
N ILE A 105 -1.80 -12.90 9.80
CA ILE A 105 -1.83 -11.56 9.19
C ILE A 105 -3.29 -11.13 9.10
N GLU A 106 -3.61 -9.95 9.60
CA GLU A 106 -4.95 -9.39 9.52
C GLU A 106 -5.17 -8.68 8.18
N ILE A 107 -6.29 -8.97 7.52
CA ILE A 107 -6.60 -8.41 6.20
C ILE A 107 -7.98 -7.79 6.20
N MET A 108 -8.05 -6.56 5.70
CA MET A 108 -9.30 -5.90 5.38
C MET A 108 -9.29 -5.42 3.93
N SER A 109 -10.34 -5.80 3.21
CA SER A 109 -10.60 -5.44 1.82
C SER A 109 -12.10 -5.26 1.62
N LEU A 110 -12.51 -4.42 0.66
CA LEU A 110 -13.92 -4.25 0.35
C LEU A 110 -14.58 -5.56 -0.10
N ASN A 111 -13.86 -6.43 -0.78
CA ASN A 111 -14.37 -7.74 -1.19
C ASN A 111 -14.83 -8.62 -0.02
N LEU A 112 -14.30 -8.40 1.17
CA LEU A 112 -14.71 -9.13 2.37
C LEU A 112 -16.04 -8.63 2.95
N LEU A 113 -16.60 -7.54 2.39
CA LEU A 113 -17.90 -6.98 2.77
C LEU A 113 -18.99 -7.22 1.72
N THR A 114 -18.63 -7.60 0.48
CA THR A 114 -19.59 -7.85 -0.61
C THR A 114 -20.27 -9.22 -0.46
N GLU A 115 -21.45 -9.39 -1.08
CA GLU A 115 -22.14 -10.69 -1.05
C GLU A 115 -21.43 -11.77 -1.84
N HIS A 116 -20.88 -11.39 -2.98
CA HIS A 116 -20.06 -12.26 -3.82
C HIS A 116 -18.76 -11.55 -4.17
N GLU A 117 -17.65 -12.28 -4.17
CA GLU A 117 -16.32 -11.76 -4.54
C GLU A 117 -16.27 -11.20 -5.97
N THR A 118 -17.16 -11.68 -6.84
CA THR A 118 -17.26 -11.27 -8.23
C THR A 118 -18.21 -10.09 -8.47
N ASP A 119 -18.86 -9.58 -7.42
CA ASP A 119 -19.77 -8.46 -7.57
C ASP A 119 -19.00 -7.19 -7.96
N PRO A 120 -19.38 -6.55 -9.08
CA PRO A 120 -18.68 -5.35 -9.52
C PRO A 120 -18.98 -4.19 -8.55
N VAL A 121 -17.93 -3.63 -7.96
CA VAL A 121 -18.06 -2.42 -7.14
C VAL A 121 -18.05 -1.21 -8.06
N VAL A 122 -19.23 -0.69 -8.40
CA VAL A 122 -19.40 0.49 -9.25
C VAL A 122 -19.49 1.75 -8.39
N TRP A 123 -18.40 2.06 -7.70
CA TRP A 123 -18.35 3.25 -6.85
C TRP A 123 -17.52 4.36 -7.49
N ARG A 124 -17.88 5.60 -7.19
CA ARG A 124 -17.10 6.77 -7.61
C ARG A 124 -15.98 7.05 -6.60
N GLY A 125 -14.90 7.68 -7.05
CA GLY A 125 -13.72 7.99 -6.24
C GLY A 125 -14.00 8.47 -4.80
N PRO A 126 -14.90 9.45 -4.57
CA PRO A 126 -15.20 9.92 -3.21
C PRO A 126 -15.82 8.86 -2.29
N VAL A 127 -16.62 7.93 -2.85
CA VAL A 127 -17.23 6.82 -2.06
C VAL A 127 -16.15 5.80 -1.70
N ILE A 128 -15.26 5.50 -2.64
CA ILE A 128 -14.10 4.61 -2.42
C ILE A 128 -13.20 5.18 -1.33
N ALA A 129 -12.85 6.46 -1.44
CA ALA A 129 -12.05 7.15 -0.46
C ALA A 129 -12.70 7.15 0.94
N GLY A 130 -14.03 7.32 1.00
CA GLY A 130 -14.81 7.20 2.24
C GLY A 130 -14.73 5.80 2.84
N ALA A 131 -14.83 4.75 2.02
CA ALA A 131 -14.73 3.36 2.49
C ALA A 131 -13.35 3.04 3.06
N VAL A 132 -12.26 3.47 2.41
CA VAL A 132 -10.90 3.28 2.93
C VAL A 132 -10.71 3.99 4.27
N LYS A 133 -11.27 5.20 4.41
CA LYS A 133 -11.28 5.92 5.68
C LYS A 133 -12.05 5.17 6.77
N GLN A 134 -13.23 4.59 6.44
CA GLN A 134 -13.99 3.75 7.35
C GLN A 134 -13.23 2.49 7.74
N PHE A 135 -12.47 1.87 6.86
CA PHE A 135 -11.60 0.74 7.22
C PHE A 135 -10.53 1.11 8.27
N TRP A 136 -10.10 2.35 8.29
CA TRP A 136 -9.21 2.83 9.33
C TRP A 136 -9.93 3.09 10.66
N THR A 137 -11.13 3.70 10.62
CA THR A 137 -11.85 4.11 11.84
C THR A 137 -12.71 3.01 12.45
N ASP A 138 -13.24 2.09 11.64
CA ASP A 138 -14.28 1.15 12.07
C ASP A 138 -13.75 -0.29 12.21
N VAL A 139 -12.58 -0.61 11.58
CA VAL A 139 -11.95 -1.92 11.74
C VAL A 139 -11.18 -1.98 13.06
N ILE A 140 -11.38 -3.08 13.79
CA ILE A 140 -10.66 -3.38 15.03
C ILE A 140 -9.38 -4.13 14.64
N TRP A 141 -8.31 -3.39 14.40
CA TRP A 141 -6.99 -3.94 14.06
C TRP A 141 -6.25 -4.57 15.25
N GLY A 142 -6.73 -4.33 16.49
CA GLY A 142 -6.04 -4.79 17.69
C GLY A 142 -4.67 -4.12 17.86
N ASP A 143 -3.67 -4.91 18.20
CA ASP A 143 -2.30 -4.46 18.45
C ASP A 143 -1.39 -4.93 17.31
N VAL A 144 -1.07 -4.03 16.38
CA VAL A 144 -0.35 -4.30 15.12
C VAL A 144 0.94 -3.50 15.07
N ASP A 145 2.08 -4.16 14.80
CA ASP A 145 3.37 -3.51 14.62
C ASP A 145 3.43 -2.77 13.26
N TYR A 146 2.96 -3.42 12.19
CA TYR A 146 3.00 -2.90 10.82
C TYR A 146 1.66 -3.09 10.11
N LEU A 147 1.10 -1.99 9.62
CA LEU A 147 -0.04 -2.00 8.71
C LEU A 147 0.42 -1.58 7.31
N PHE A 148 0.32 -2.47 6.34
CA PHE A 148 0.58 -2.17 4.94
C PHE A 148 -0.71 -1.74 4.25
N VAL A 149 -0.67 -0.63 3.51
CA VAL A 149 -1.81 -0.15 2.72
C VAL A 149 -1.52 -0.43 1.25
N ASP A 150 -2.26 -1.35 0.65
CA ASP A 150 -2.19 -1.62 -0.80
C ASP A 150 -3.01 -0.58 -1.54
N MET A 151 -2.33 0.40 -2.15
CA MET A 151 -2.96 1.57 -2.75
C MET A 151 -3.51 1.28 -4.15
N PRO A 152 -4.58 1.92 -4.60
CA PRO A 152 -4.95 1.85 -6.01
C PRO A 152 -3.83 2.45 -6.89
N PRO A 153 -3.73 2.01 -8.16
CA PRO A 153 -2.71 2.53 -9.06
C PRO A 153 -2.95 4.00 -9.41
N GLY A 154 -1.87 4.74 -9.62
CA GLY A 154 -1.91 6.15 -10.04
C GLY A 154 -1.88 7.14 -8.88
N THR A 155 -2.22 8.41 -9.18
CA THR A 155 -2.14 9.55 -8.26
C THR A 155 -3.50 10.27 -8.15
N GLY A 156 -4.59 9.50 -8.16
CA GLY A 156 -5.96 10.03 -8.12
C GLY A 156 -6.46 10.35 -6.71
N ASP A 157 -7.79 10.49 -6.58
CA ASP A 157 -8.46 10.94 -5.35
C ASP A 157 -8.29 9.98 -4.17
N VAL A 158 -8.25 8.65 -4.44
CA VAL A 158 -8.13 7.65 -3.37
C VAL A 158 -6.77 7.69 -2.70
N PRO A 159 -5.63 7.63 -3.44
CA PRO A 159 -4.30 7.85 -2.85
C PRO A 159 -4.21 9.13 -2.04
N LEU A 160 -4.72 10.24 -2.58
CA LEU A 160 -4.69 11.53 -1.89
C LEU A 160 -5.47 11.47 -0.56
N THR A 161 -6.67 10.89 -0.56
CA THR A 161 -7.49 10.76 0.64
C THR A 161 -6.82 9.86 1.70
N VAL A 162 -6.21 8.75 1.28
CA VAL A 162 -5.46 7.88 2.21
C VAL A 162 -4.33 8.66 2.88
N PHE A 163 -3.52 9.37 2.09
CA PHE A 163 -2.41 10.17 2.63
C PHE A 163 -2.84 11.33 3.53
N GLN A 164 -4.04 11.87 3.32
CA GLN A 164 -4.60 12.92 4.17
C GLN A 164 -5.26 12.37 5.44
N SER A 165 -5.82 11.17 5.38
CA SER A 165 -6.66 10.64 6.46
C SER A 165 -5.92 9.66 7.39
N LEU A 166 -4.94 8.91 6.89
CA LEU A 166 -4.16 7.94 7.65
C LEU A 166 -2.79 8.50 8.02
N PRO A 167 -2.25 8.16 9.19
CA PRO A 167 -0.91 8.56 9.60
C PRO A 167 0.15 7.70 8.89
N VAL A 168 0.35 7.92 7.59
CA VAL A 168 1.30 7.13 6.79
C VAL A 168 2.74 7.53 7.14
N ASP A 169 3.51 6.59 7.67
CA ASP A 169 4.92 6.79 8.07
C ASP A 169 5.89 6.76 6.88
N GLY A 170 5.49 6.15 5.77
CA GLY A 170 6.31 6.14 4.56
C GLY A 170 5.67 5.37 3.40
N ILE A 171 6.24 5.55 2.22
CA ILE A 171 5.78 4.86 1.02
C ILE A 171 6.88 4.01 0.38
N VAL A 172 6.49 2.83 -0.11
CA VAL A 172 7.29 2.01 -1.03
C VAL A 172 6.70 2.15 -2.43
N VAL A 173 7.51 2.60 -3.38
CA VAL A 173 7.07 2.79 -4.77
C VAL A 173 7.40 1.55 -5.59
N VAL A 174 6.38 0.92 -6.17
CA VAL A 174 6.53 -0.27 -7.02
C VAL A 174 6.45 0.11 -8.49
N THR A 175 7.38 -0.40 -9.27
CA THR A 175 7.48 -0.17 -10.72
C THR A 175 7.90 -1.45 -11.46
N SER A 176 8.06 -1.37 -12.79
CA SER A 176 8.56 -2.45 -13.66
C SER A 176 9.43 -1.86 -14.76
N PRO A 177 10.38 -2.63 -15.38
CA PRO A 177 11.27 -2.15 -16.43
C PRO A 177 10.50 -1.80 -17.71
N GLN A 178 10.00 -0.59 -17.84
CA GLN A 178 9.30 -0.09 -19.04
C GLN A 178 9.62 1.40 -19.24
N ASP A 179 9.48 1.90 -20.46
CA ASP A 179 9.96 3.23 -20.86
C ASP A 179 9.44 4.44 -20.06
N LEU A 180 8.32 4.31 -19.37
CA LEU A 180 7.71 5.40 -18.61
C LEU A 180 8.06 5.40 -17.11
N VAL A 181 8.99 4.55 -16.66
CA VAL A 181 9.34 4.40 -15.23
C VAL A 181 9.68 5.73 -14.58
N SER A 182 10.56 6.52 -15.19
CA SER A 182 10.99 7.81 -14.64
C SER A 182 9.82 8.74 -14.37
N MET A 183 8.92 8.93 -15.35
CA MET A 183 7.76 9.82 -15.21
C MET A 183 6.79 9.33 -14.13
N ILE A 184 6.54 8.03 -14.09
CA ILE A 184 5.58 7.40 -13.18
C ILE A 184 6.09 7.47 -11.74
N VAL A 185 7.35 7.10 -11.51
CA VAL A 185 7.99 7.18 -10.20
C VAL A 185 8.05 8.65 -9.74
N THR A 186 8.45 9.58 -10.62
CA THR A 186 8.49 11.01 -10.28
C THR A 186 7.14 11.55 -9.84
N LYS A 187 6.03 11.13 -10.45
CA LYS A 187 4.69 11.56 -10.02
C LYS A 187 4.36 11.05 -8.61
N ALA A 188 4.65 9.79 -8.32
CA ALA A 188 4.42 9.21 -6.99
C ALA A 188 5.27 9.91 -5.92
N VAL A 189 6.54 10.17 -6.22
CA VAL A 189 7.46 10.90 -5.33
C VAL A 189 6.97 12.31 -5.06
N LYS A 190 6.61 13.07 -6.09
CA LYS A 190 6.08 14.42 -5.92
C LYS A 190 4.79 14.46 -5.09
N MET A 191 3.93 13.48 -5.26
CA MET A 191 2.72 13.37 -4.45
C MET A 191 3.07 13.16 -2.97
N ALA A 192 4.02 12.26 -2.69
CA ALA A 192 4.50 12.01 -1.33
C ALA A 192 5.16 13.26 -0.71
N GLU A 193 5.99 13.97 -1.48
CA GLU A 193 6.60 15.24 -1.05
C GLU A 193 5.56 16.30 -0.70
N MET A 194 4.52 16.45 -1.54
CA MET A 194 3.42 17.38 -1.27
C MET A 194 2.66 17.05 0.02
N MET A 195 2.60 15.77 0.38
CA MET A 195 1.96 15.28 1.59
C MET A 195 2.92 15.15 2.78
N HIS A 196 4.19 15.52 2.60
CA HIS A 196 5.27 15.40 3.60
C HIS A 196 5.49 13.96 4.11
N ILE A 197 5.23 12.97 3.24
CA ILE A 197 5.42 11.55 3.56
C ILE A 197 6.76 11.08 2.98
N PRO A 198 7.64 10.45 3.77
CA PRO A 198 8.92 9.98 3.28
C PRO A 198 8.78 8.84 2.28
N VAL A 199 9.58 8.85 1.21
CA VAL A 199 9.72 7.73 0.28
C VAL A 199 10.81 6.81 0.80
N LEU A 200 10.43 5.62 1.25
CA LEU A 200 11.35 4.62 1.82
C LEU A 200 12.27 4.02 0.75
N GLY A 201 11.77 3.92 -0.48
CA GLY A 201 12.54 3.50 -1.65
C GLY A 201 11.68 2.88 -2.75
N LEU A 202 12.39 2.34 -3.75
CA LEU A 202 11.82 1.80 -4.98
C LEU A 202 11.96 0.27 -5.00
N VAL A 203 10.91 -0.43 -5.43
CA VAL A 203 10.91 -1.85 -5.75
C VAL A 203 10.59 -2.00 -7.23
N GLU A 204 11.51 -2.57 -8.02
CA GLU A 204 11.26 -2.91 -9.41
C GLU A 204 10.86 -4.38 -9.50
N ASN A 205 9.61 -4.64 -9.83
CA ASN A 205 9.12 -5.98 -10.11
C ASN A 205 9.28 -6.32 -11.60
N TYR A 206 9.35 -7.61 -11.92
CA TYR A 206 9.59 -8.12 -13.29
C TYR A 206 10.92 -7.65 -13.89
N SER A 207 11.91 -7.40 -13.06
CA SER A 207 13.21 -6.83 -13.45
C SER A 207 13.98 -7.75 -14.40
N TYR A 208 13.89 -9.05 -14.18
CA TYR A 208 14.55 -10.07 -15.00
C TYR A 208 13.85 -11.43 -14.88
N PHE A 209 14.10 -12.30 -15.83
CA PHE A 209 13.81 -13.73 -15.75
C PHE A 209 15.12 -14.49 -15.60
N GLN A 210 15.21 -15.39 -14.63
CA GLN A 210 16.36 -16.27 -14.47
C GLN A 210 16.08 -17.63 -15.09
N CYS A 211 16.88 -18.02 -16.10
CA CYS A 211 16.75 -19.32 -16.75
C CYS A 211 17.01 -20.43 -15.72
N PRO A 212 16.06 -21.39 -15.53
CA PRO A 212 16.24 -22.46 -14.56
C PRO A 212 17.36 -23.43 -14.92
N ASP A 213 17.70 -23.57 -16.22
CA ASP A 213 18.72 -24.53 -16.69
C ASP A 213 20.14 -24.00 -16.54
N CYS A 214 20.39 -22.73 -16.84
CA CYS A 214 21.74 -22.17 -16.85
C CYS A 214 21.97 -20.99 -15.91
N GLY A 215 20.95 -20.55 -15.17
CA GLY A 215 21.03 -19.44 -14.22
C GLY A 215 21.20 -18.05 -14.85
N LYS A 216 21.26 -17.95 -16.17
CA LYS A 216 21.43 -16.66 -16.87
C LYS A 216 20.20 -15.79 -16.69
N ARG A 217 20.43 -14.50 -16.38
CA ARG A 217 19.36 -13.49 -16.29
C ARG A 217 19.06 -12.90 -17.65
N HIS A 218 17.78 -12.71 -17.95
CA HIS A 218 17.27 -12.13 -19.19
C HIS A 218 16.37 -10.96 -18.85
N ALA A 219 16.63 -9.80 -19.43
CA ALA A 219 15.80 -8.59 -19.30
C ALA A 219 14.63 -8.66 -20.29
N ILE A 220 13.57 -9.39 -19.92
CA ILE A 220 12.42 -9.67 -20.81
C ILE A 220 11.69 -8.37 -21.21
N PHE A 221 11.60 -7.41 -20.28
CA PHE A 221 10.95 -6.11 -20.51
C PHE A 221 11.93 -4.98 -20.81
N GLY A 222 13.17 -5.31 -21.24
CA GLY A 222 14.24 -4.35 -21.47
C GLY A 222 15.17 -4.19 -20.26
N GLU A 223 16.27 -3.49 -20.49
CA GLU A 223 17.25 -3.22 -19.44
C GLU A 223 16.67 -2.27 -18.37
N SER A 224 16.89 -2.61 -17.12
CA SER A 224 16.43 -1.79 -16.00
C SER A 224 17.13 -0.42 -15.97
N ARG A 225 16.37 0.62 -15.73
CA ARG A 225 16.87 1.98 -15.49
C ARG A 225 16.61 2.44 -14.05
N ILE A 226 16.18 1.54 -13.18
CA ILE A 226 15.72 1.92 -11.83
C ILE A 226 16.84 2.57 -11.01
N GLU A 227 18.09 2.09 -11.14
CA GLU A 227 19.24 2.66 -10.44
C GLU A 227 19.54 4.11 -10.87
N GLN A 228 19.39 4.38 -12.18
CA GLN A 228 19.54 5.74 -12.70
C GLN A 228 18.44 6.64 -12.16
N VAL A 229 17.18 6.20 -12.23
CA VAL A 229 16.00 6.95 -11.73
C VAL A 229 16.11 7.18 -10.22
N ALA A 230 16.50 6.18 -9.46
CA ALA A 230 16.74 6.30 -8.03
C ALA A 230 17.79 7.36 -7.71
N LYS A 231 18.91 7.35 -8.42
CA LYS A 231 19.99 8.34 -8.26
C LYS A 231 19.52 9.77 -8.59
N GLU A 232 18.77 9.94 -9.68
CA GLU A 232 18.22 11.24 -10.10
C GLU A 232 17.25 11.83 -9.08
N LEU A 233 16.50 10.97 -8.37
CA LEU A 233 15.51 11.37 -7.36
C LEU A 233 16.06 11.31 -5.91
N GLY A 234 17.32 10.94 -5.71
CA GLY A 234 17.91 10.80 -4.38
C GLY A 234 17.30 9.66 -3.54
N LEU A 235 16.78 8.63 -4.19
CA LEU A 235 16.11 7.50 -3.57
C LEU A 235 16.98 6.24 -3.55
N LYS A 236 16.56 5.23 -2.75
CA LYS A 236 17.19 3.91 -2.71
C LYS A 236 16.40 2.92 -3.56
N VAL A 237 17.07 2.03 -4.27
CA VAL A 237 16.48 0.80 -4.80
C VAL A 237 16.48 -0.23 -3.69
N LEU A 238 15.30 -0.61 -3.22
CA LEU A 238 15.13 -1.59 -2.14
C LEU A 238 15.28 -3.02 -2.66
N ALA A 239 14.70 -3.31 -3.82
CA ALA A 239 14.78 -4.61 -4.46
C ALA A 239 14.52 -4.54 -5.97
N GLN A 240 15.13 -5.51 -6.70
CA GLN A 240 14.78 -5.86 -8.07
C GLN A 240 14.31 -7.32 -8.07
N LEU A 241 13.02 -7.53 -8.37
CA LEU A 241 12.39 -8.84 -8.27
C LEU A 241 12.37 -9.55 -9.62
N PRO A 242 12.56 -10.87 -9.65
CA PRO A 242 12.47 -11.65 -10.87
C PRO A 242 11.01 -11.84 -11.33
N ILE A 243 10.87 -12.23 -12.58
CA ILE A 243 9.68 -12.92 -13.06
C ILE A 243 9.77 -14.35 -12.55
N ASP A 244 8.96 -14.70 -11.55
CA ASP A 244 8.96 -16.03 -10.95
C ASP A 244 7.57 -16.67 -11.07
N PRO A 245 7.40 -17.69 -11.94
CA PRO A 245 6.12 -18.39 -12.08
C PRO A 245 5.63 -19.07 -10.78
N ALA A 246 6.55 -19.46 -9.88
CA ALA A 246 6.17 -20.08 -8.62
C ALA A 246 5.47 -19.08 -7.68
N VAL A 247 5.92 -17.83 -7.69
CA VAL A 247 5.27 -16.76 -6.93
C VAL A 247 3.87 -16.46 -7.48
N ALA A 248 3.74 -16.37 -8.81
CA ALA A 248 2.44 -16.17 -9.45
C ALA A 248 1.47 -17.32 -9.11
N ALA A 249 1.90 -18.57 -9.27
CA ALA A 249 1.09 -19.74 -8.94
C ALA A 249 0.69 -19.80 -7.46
N ALA A 250 1.56 -19.38 -6.55
CA ALA A 250 1.24 -19.30 -5.12
C ALA A 250 0.17 -18.24 -4.83
N CYS A 251 0.23 -17.06 -5.47
CA CYS A 251 -0.81 -16.04 -5.36
C CYS A 251 -2.15 -16.54 -5.93
N ASP A 252 -2.14 -17.11 -7.14
CA ASP A 252 -3.35 -17.61 -7.80
C ASP A 252 -4.05 -18.74 -7.02
N SER A 253 -3.28 -19.51 -6.24
CA SER A 253 -3.79 -20.59 -5.39
C SER A 253 -4.03 -20.19 -3.94
N GLY A 254 -3.88 -18.91 -3.58
CA GLY A 254 -4.09 -18.42 -2.21
C GLY A 254 -3.07 -18.93 -1.19
N ARG A 255 -1.84 -19.20 -1.63
CA ARG A 255 -0.79 -19.82 -0.80
C ARG A 255 0.51 -19.03 -0.74
N ILE A 256 0.43 -17.69 -0.86
CA ILE A 256 1.61 -16.83 -0.83
C ILE A 256 2.44 -17.00 0.44
N GLU A 257 1.81 -17.33 1.56
CA GLU A 257 2.47 -17.58 2.86
C GLU A 257 3.33 -18.85 2.87
N GLU A 258 3.08 -19.80 1.95
CA GLU A 258 3.77 -21.08 1.86
C GLU A 258 5.05 -21.02 1.02
N LEU A 259 5.30 -19.91 0.31
CA LEU A 259 6.53 -19.75 -0.46
C LEU A 259 7.76 -19.86 0.44
N GLU A 260 8.67 -20.80 0.15
CA GLU A 260 9.91 -20.95 0.92
C GLU A 260 10.80 -19.72 0.83
N HIS A 261 10.93 -19.17 -0.37
CA HIS A 261 11.75 -18.01 -0.64
C HIS A 261 10.89 -16.74 -0.79
N ASN A 262 11.22 -15.72 0.00
CA ASN A 262 10.61 -14.40 -0.11
C ASN A 262 11.69 -13.37 -0.49
N TYR A 263 11.60 -12.85 -1.71
CA TYR A 263 12.56 -11.89 -2.28
C TYR A 263 12.62 -10.55 -1.52
N LEU A 264 11.63 -10.26 -0.66
CA LEU A 264 11.55 -9.01 0.10
C LEU A 264 11.98 -9.15 1.56
N THR A 265 12.54 -10.30 1.96
CA THR A 265 12.99 -10.51 3.34
C THR A 265 14.00 -9.44 3.79
N GLN A 266 14.99 -9.10 2.94
CA GLN A 266 15.97 -8.07 3.27
C GLN A 266 15.35 -6.67 3.34
N VAL A 267 14.36 -6.39 2.49
CA VAL A 267 13.61 -5.12 2.53
C VAL A 267 12.83 -5.01 3.84
N ALA A 268 12.14 -6.07 4.24
CA ALA A 268 11.42 -6.11 5.51
C ALA A 268 12.37 -5.91 6.71
N GLN A 269 13.53 -6.54 6.70
CA GLN A 269 14.57 -6.32 7.72
C GLN A 269 15.01 -4.85 7.80
N ALA A 270 15.33 -4.26 6.64
CA ALA A 270 15.74 -2.86 6.59
C ALA A 270 14.65 -1.89 7.05
N LEU A 271 13.37 -2.19 6.78
CA LEU A 271 12.24 -1.40 7.27
C LEU A 271 12.07 -1.53 8.79
N ALA A 272 12.31 -2.72 9.34
CA ALA A 272 12.23 -2.95 10.78
C ALA A 272 13.39 -2.31 11.57
N GLU A 273 14.58 -2.23 10.97
CA GLU A 273 15.77 -1.60 11.59
C GLU A 273 15.71 -0.07 11.66
N GLN A 274 14.83 0.57 10.89
CA GLN A 274 14.62 2.03 10.94
C GLN A 274 13.83 2.48 12.20
N GLU A 275 13.51 1.57 13.10
CA GLU A 275 12.84 1.83 14.39
C GLU A 275 13.80 2.32 15.49
N GLY A 276 15.10 2.31 15.31
CA GLY A 276 16.14 2.78 16.22
C GLY A 276 16.57 4.21 15.84
#